data_8a6490929caeccce9e937f507897de33
#
_entry.id   8a6490929caeccce9e937f507897de33
#
_cell.length_a   1.000
_cell.length_b   1.000
_cell.length_c   1.000
_cell.angle_alpha   90.00
_cell.angle_beta   90.00
_cell.angle_gamma   90.00
#
_symmetry.space_group_name_H-M   'P 1'
#
loop_
_entity.id
_entity.type
_entity.pdbx_description
1 polymer ?
#
loop_
_entity_poly.entity_id
_entity_poly.type
_entity_poly.pdbx_seq_one_letter_code
_entity_poly.pdbx_strand_id
1 'polypeptide(L)'
;DHIHYFGKDNFWEMGDTGPCGPCTEIYIDRTAEKTGGKAVNGDDPRVMEIWNLVFIQYNRNADRTLTTLPSQHVDTGMGFERICQVLQDVQDNYSIDLWHPFFAKLTELSGKKFTGKLSKTNTPDAATEAADPQLRTDIAFRVIADHIRCLTFAITDGAVPSNEGRGYVLRRILRRAVRFGRQQLELKQPFLHEMVSVVVDSMGEAFPELKKNAKHVAELILQEEVSFGRTLDKGFNLYREAETKGIVAAIKKVPNLQVTVVENRYQLGDESTLHVGATINVIDATTGEKTTHFDLGDDVRPRQQGLGRINAPQPNIAAVDAFKLHDTFGFPIDLTEQMAIERGMTVDIAGYEKLMEEAREKARAGGKGGDSPLYTLPPVAIAGLQKSGAKPTDDSHKFKLEPVTAKVVGIWNGSELVQS
;
A
#
# COMPACT_ATOMS: atom_id res chain seq x y z
N ASP A 1 -29.74 25.23 14.86
CA ASP A 1 -29.13 25.73 13.65
C ASP A 1 -28.28 24.70 12.97
N HIS A 2 -28.38 24.66 11.63
CA HIS A 2 -27.68 23.70 10.80
C HIS A 2 -26.48 24.32 10.07
N ILE A 3 -26.12 25.55 10.44
CA ILE A 3 -24.96 26.26 9.86
C ILE A 3 -23.90 26.42 10.95
N HIS A 4 -22.73 25.91 10.67
CA HIS A 4 -21.58 25.96 11.55
C HIS A 4 -20.44 26.73 10.86
N TYR A 5 -19.68 27.50 11.62
CA TYR A 5 -18.53 28.25 11.13
C TYR A 5 -17.25 27.68 11.73
N PHE A 6 -16.35 27.25 10.85
CA PHE A 6 -15.04 26.75 11.21
C PHE A 6 -13.97 27.65 10.58
N GLY A 7 -12.92 27.98 11.29
CA GLY A 7 -11.90 28.89 10.80
C GLY A 7 -11.04 28.26 9.69
N LYS A 8 -10.05 27.47 10.08
CA LYS A 8 -9.11 26.84 9.14
C LYS A 8 -9.79 25.82 8.24
N ASP A 9 -10.77 25.09 8.74
CA ASP A 9 -11.42 24.01 8.00
C ASP A 9 -12.35 24.53 6.89
N ASN A 10 -12.73 25.81 6.93
CA ASN A 10 -13.45 26.49 5.85
C ASN A 10 -12.51 27.25 4.88
N PHE A 11 -11.25 26.83 4.77
CA PHE A 11 -10.30 27.36 3.80
C PHE A 11 -9.53 26.21 3.16
N TRP A 12 -9.82 25.95 1.89
CA TRP A 12 -9.19 24.87 1.13
C TRP A 12 -7.91 25.34 0.45
N GLU A 13 -6.90 24.47 0.47
CA GLU A 13 -5.60 24.68 -0.18
C GLU A 13 -5.23 23.44 -1.00
N MET A 14 -4.79 23.63 -2.24
CA MET A 14 -4.35 22.52 -3.09
C MET A 14 -3.11 21.81 -2.52
N GLY A 15 -2.28 22.53 -1.78
CA GLY A 15 -1.06 22.03 -1.15
C GLY A 15 -0.29 23.17 -0.49
N ASP A 16 1.00 22.98 -0.25
CA ASP A 16 1.86 24.02 0.32
C ASP A 16 1.93 25.28 -0.54
N THR A 17 1.73 25.13 -1.85
CA THR A 17 1.62 26.23 -2.82
C THR A 17 0.53 25.90 -3.84
N GLY A 18 -0.05 26.95 -4.44
CA GLY A 18 -1.04 26.78 -5.49
C GLY A 18 -2.39 27.44 -5.19
N PRO A 19 -3.41 27.16 -6.00
CA PRO A 19 -4.74 27.73 -5.83
C PRO A 19 -5.34 27.41 -4.47
N CYS A 20 -6.02 28.38 -3.88
CA CYS A 20 -6.68 28.22 -2.58
C CYS A 20 -7.83 29.25 -2.42
N GLY A 21 -8.67 29.01 -1.43
CA GLY A 21 -9.77 29.94 -1.11
C GLY A 21 -10.72 29.40 -0.05
N PRO A 22 -11.67 30.23 0.41
CA PRO A 22 -12.68 29.79 1.35
C PRO A 22 -13.54 28.67 0.75
N CYS A 23 -14.03 27.78 1.59
CA CYS A 23 -14.93 26.70 1.17
C CYS A 23 -16.15 26.60 2.08
N THR A 24 -17.19 25.96 1.54
CA THR A 24 -18.35 25.49 2.31
C THR A 24 -18.53 24.00 2.05
N GLU A 25 -19.01 23.30 3.06
CA GLU A 25 -19.20 21.86 3.00
C GLU A 25 -20.63 21.51 3.34
N ILE A 26 -21.17 20.51 2.67
CA ILE A 26 -22.50 19.98 2.94
C ILE A 26 -22.33 18.63 3.63
N TYR A 27 -22.88 18.56 4.85
CA TYR A 27 -22.91 17.36 5.66
C TYR A 27 -24.31 16.74 5.69
N ILE A 28 -24.35 15.44 5.79
CA ILE A 28 -25.57 14.71 6.12
C ILE A 28 -25.47 14.14 7.52
N ASP A 29 -26.53 14.36 8.30
CA ASP A 29 -26.70 13.76 9.62
C ASP A 29 -27.59 12.52 9.52
N ARG A 30 -27.01 11.34 9.75
CA ARG A 30 -27.68 10.05 9.77
C ARG A 30 -27.94 9.53 11.19
N THR A 31 -27.74 10.37 12.22
CA THR A 31 -28.18 10.01 13.59
C THR A 31 -29.69 9.91 13.65
N ALA A 32 -30.21 9.08 14.55
CA ALA A 32 -31.65 8.83 14.63
C ALA A 32 -32.45 10.09 14.93
N GLU A 33 -31.92 10.91 15.84
CA GLU A 33 -32.59 12.15 16.30
C GLU A 33 -32.28 13.39 15.47
N LYS A 34 -31.39 13.27 14.44
CA LYS A 34 -30.90 14.37 13.62
C LYS A 34 -30.30 15.52 14.45
N THR A 35 -29.58 15.17 15.50
CA THR A 35 -28.93 16.11 16.44
C THR A 35 -27.42 16.12 16.34
N GLY A 36 -26.87 15.54 15.27
CA GLY A 36 -25.44 15.36 15.07
C GLY A 36 -24.65 16.62 14.68
N GLY A 37 -25.27 17.82 14.68
CA GLY A 37 -24.57 19.04 14.27
C GLY A 37 -23.28 19.35 15.04
N LYS A 38 -23.17 18.90 16.29
CA LYS A 38 -21.93 19.01 17.09
C LYS A 38 -20.83 18.04 16.67
N ALA A 39 -21.17 17.03 15.86
CA ALA A 39 -20.24 16.03 15.34
C ALA A 39 -19.72 16.37 13.93
N VAL A 40 -20.13 17.50 13.38
CA VAL A 40 -19.53 18.05 12.13
C VAL A 40 -18.03 18.25 12.36
N ASN A 41 -17.20 17.80 11.42
CA ASN A 41 -15.74 17.74 11.54
C ASN A 41 -15.22 16.89 12.72
N GLY A 42 -16.07 16.01 13.24
CA GLY A 42 -15.71 15.05 14.29
C GLY A 42 -15.58 13.61 13.76
N ASP A 43 -15.42 12.67 14.68
CA ASP A 43 -15.16 11.27 14.36
C ASP A 43 -16.43 10.40 14.22
N ASP A 44 -17.63 11.01 14.25
CA ASP A 44 -18.87 10.23 14.13
C ASP A 44 -19.18 9.93 12.66
N PRO A 45 -19.06 8.67 12.19
CA PRO A 45 -19.27 8.31 10.79
C PRO A 45 -20.71 8.52 10.31
N ARG A 46 -21.66 8.78 11.20
CA ARG A 46 -23.06 9.09 10.88
C ARG A 46 -23.25 10.54 10.47
N VAL A 47 -22.29 11.41 10.79
CA VAL A 47 -22.28 12.84 10.38
C VAL A 47 -21.18 13.02 9.36
N MET A 48 -21.56 12.99 8.09
CA MET A 48 -20.62 12.78 7.00
C MET A 48 -20.69 13.93 5.99
N GLU A 49 -19.52 14.50 5.67
CA GLU A 49 -19.38 15.40 4.52
C GLU A 49 -19.71 14.64 3.24
N ILE A 50 -20.58 15.21 2.40
CA ILE A 50 -20.94 14.66 1.09
C ILE A 50 -20.47 15.55 -0.05
N TRP A 51 -20.32 16.84 0.16
CA TRP A 51 -19.98 17.81 -0.89
C TRP A 51 -19.15 18.97 -0.34
N ASN A 52 -18.05 19.28 -1.00
CA ASN A 52 -17.22 20.46 -0.72
C ASN A 52 -17.31 21.43 -1.89
N LEU A 53 -17.58 22.72 -1.61
CA LEU A 53 -17.66 23.80 -2.58
C LEU A 53 -16.58 24.82 -2.27
N VAL A 54 -15.56 24.88 -3.14
CA VAL A 54 -14.37 25.73 -2.96
C VAL A 54 -14.48 26.99 -3.82
N PHE A 55 -14.30 28.14 -3.22
CA PHE A 55 -14.27 29.44 -3.88
C PHE A 55 -12.81 29.89 -4.07
N ILE A 56 -12.20 29.43 -5.15
CA ILE A 56 -10.79 29.68 -5.44
C ILE A 56 -10.60 31.13 -5.82
N GLN A 57 -9.94 31.91 -4.96
CA GLN A 57 -9.73 33.34 -5.10
C GLN A 57 -8.26 33.73 -5.03
N TYR A 58 -7.41 32.85 -4.47
CA TYR A 58 -6.03 33.17 -4.15
C TYR A 58 -5.08 32.08 -4.67
N ASN A 59 -3.81 32.46 -4.79
CA ASN A 59 -2.69 31.54 -4.92
C ASN A 59 -1.82 31.62 -3.67
N ARG A 60 -1.51 30.47 -3.05
CA ARG A 60 -0.54 30.36 -1.98
C ARG A 60 0.87 30.34 -2.57
N ASN A 61 1.68 31.32 -2.23
CA ASN A 61 3.07 31.41 -2.66
C ASN A 61 4.00 30.57 -1.76
N ALA A 62 5.24 30.35 -2.21
CA ALA A 62 6.25 29.59 -1.45
C ALA A 62 6.62 30.24 -0.09
N ASP A 63 6.49 31.56 0.02
CA ASP A 63 6.68 32.32 1.25
C ASP A 63 5.43 32.33 2.16
N ARG A 64 4.40 31.54 1.80
CA ARG A 64 3.10 31.40 2.46
C ARG A 64 2.19 32.64 2.34
N THR A 65 2.56 33.66 1.60
CA THR A 65 1.66 34.79 1.31
C THR A 65 0.57 34.37 0.34
N LEU A 66 -0.55 35.15 0.35
CA LEU A 66 -1.65 34.96 -0.59
C LEU A 66 -1.62 36.06 -1.61
N THR A 67 -1.66 35.72 -2.90
CA THR A 67 -1.91 36.64 -3.99
C THR A 67 -3.27 36.37 -4.60
N THR A 68 -4.03 37.42 -4.89
CA THR A 68 -5.34 37.30 -5.54
C THR A 68 -5.17 36.83 -6.97
N LEU A 69 -5.98 35.84 -7.37
CA LEU A 69 -6.02 35.36 -8.75
C LEU A 69 -6.67 36.43 -9.69
N PRO A 70 -6.26 36.44 -10.96
CA PRO A 70 -6.87 37.35 -11.96
C PRO A 70 -8.37 37.07 -12.18
N SER A 71 -8.81 35.85 -11.94
CA SER A 71 -10.21 35.43 -12.04
C SER A 71 -10.56 34.57 -10.83
N GLN A 72 -11.79 34.65 -10.39
CA GLN A 72 -12.36 33.84 -9.33
C GLN A 72 -13.01 32.61 -9.95
N HIS A 73 -12.82 31.44 -9.31
CA HIS A 73 -13.34 30.18 -9.78
C HIS A 73 -14.09 29.45 -8.65
N VAL A 74 -15.08 28.67 -9.03
CA VAL A 74 -15.72 27.72 -8.11
C VAL A 74 -15.34 26.33 -8.55
N ASP A 75 -14.74 25.58 -7.65
CA ASP A 75 -14.45 24.17 -7.82
C ASP A 75 -15.20 23.36 -6.77
N THR A 76 -15.75 22.23 -7.14
CA THR A 76 -16.52 21.42 -6.21
C THR A 76 -16.07 19.95 -6.26
N GLY A 77 -16.10 19.32 -5.08
CA GLY A 77 -15.84 17.89 -4.95
C GLY A 77 -16.95 17.19 -4.18
N MET A 78 -17.58 16.20 -4.78
CA MET A 78 -18.59 15.36 -4.14
C MET A 78 -18.05 13.93 -4.00
N GLY A 79 -18.14 13.36 -2.80
CA GLY A 79 -17.76 11.98 -2.57
C GLY A 79 -18.74 11.03 -3.26
N PHE A 80 -18.29 10.36 -4.35
CA PHE A 80 -19.15 9.48 -5.14
C PHE A 80 -19.75 8.36 -4.28
N GLU A 81 -18.93 7.64 -3.54
CA GLU A 81 -19.39 6.56 -2.66
C GLU A 81 -20.27 7.09 -1.52
N ARG A 82 -19.94 8.28 -0.98
CA ARG A 82 -20.71 8.89 0.10
C ARG A 82 -22.12 9.25 -0.36
N ILE A 83 -22.27 9.87 -1.53
CA ILE A 83 -23.60 10.20 -2.05
C ILE A 83 -24.39 8.95 -2.45
N CYS A 84 -23.74 7.94 -3.04
CA CYS A 84 -24.38 6.66 -3.35
C CYS A 84 -24.86 5.95 -2.07
N GLN A 85 -24.05 5.96 -1.01
CA GLN A 85 -24.41 5.42 0.30
C GLN A 85 -25.68 6.07 0.86
N VAL A 86 -25.78 7.39 0.72
CA VAL A 86 -26.96 8.14 1.17
C VAL A 86 -28.18 7.81 0.35
N LEU A 87 -28.05 7.81 -0.98
CA LEU A 87 -29.17 7.56 -1.89
C LEU A 87 -29.70 6.12 -1.82
N GLN A 88 -28.81 5.16 -1.56
CA GLN A 88 -29.16 3.73 -1.41
C GLN A 88 -29.54 3.36 0.04
N ASP A 89 -29.44 4.31 0.97
CA ASP A 89 -29.73 4.12 2.41
C ASP A 89 -28.97 2.93 3.04
N VAL A 90 -27.69 2.76 2.68
CA VAL A 90 -26.84 1.72 3.22
C VAL A 90 -25.89 2.24 4.30
N GLN A 91 -25.30 1.34 5.10
CA GLN A 91 -24.58 1.72 6.31
C GLN A 91 -23.16 2.25 6.08
N ASP A 92 -22.51 1.84 5.01
CA ASP A 92 -21.13 2.24 4.69
C ASP A 92 -20.88 2.33 3.18
N ASN A 93 -19.78 2.96 2.79
CA ASN A 93 -19.39 3.19 1.40
C ASN A 93 -19.16 1.91 0.59
N TYR A 94 -18.94 0.77 1.22
CA TYR A 94 -18.71 -0.52 0.57
C TYR A 94 -19.97 -1.39 0.49
N SER A 95 -21.08 -0.94 1.07
CA SER A 95 -22.37 -1.62 0.98
C SER A 95 -23.20 -1.16 -0.23
N ILE A 96 -22.68 -0.22 -1.03
CA ILE A 96 -23.33 0.26 -2.26
C ILE A 96 -23.19 -0.77 -3.40
N ASP A 97 -24.10 -0.71 -4.35
CA ASP A 97 -24.19 -1.61 -5.51
C ASP A 97 -22.93 -1.66 -6.38
N LEU A 98 -22.16 -0.57 -6.44
CA LEU A 98 -20.89 -0.50 -7.15
C LEU A 98 -19.95 -1.68 -6.82
N TRP A 99 -19.89 -2.08 -5.54
CA TRP A 99 -18.95 -3.09 -5.07
C TRP A 99 -19.45 -4.54 -5.20
N HIS A 100 -20.72 -4.74 -5.45
CA HIS A 100 -21.31 -6.09 -5.53
C HIS A 100 -20.60 -6.99 -6.54
N PRO A 101 -20.30 -6.55 -7.79
CA PRO A 101 -19.57 -7.39 -8.75
C PRO A 101 -18.16 -7.76 -8.27
N PHE A 102 -17.46 -6.84 -7.60
CA PHE A 102 -16.13 -7.08 -7.06
C PHE A 102 -16.17 -8.14 -5.97
N PHE A 103 -17.12 -8.02 -5.04
CA PHE A 103 -17.28 -8.98 -3.96
C PHE A 103 -17.76 -10.34 -4.45
N ALA A 104 -18.59 -10.39 -5.47
CA ALA A 104 -19.00 -11.63 -6.13
C ALA A 104 -17.79 -12.35 -6.72
N LYS A 105 -16.92 -11.65 -7.47
CA LYS A 105 -15.71 -12.22 -8.04
C LYS A 105 -14.72 -12.69 -6.98
N LEU A 106 -14.50 -11.91 -5.95
CA LEU A 106 -13.64 -12.32 -4.81
C LEU A 106 -14.20 -13.53 -4.07
N THR A 107 -15.54 -13.65 -3.96
CA THR A 107 -16.19 -14.84 -3.39
C THR A 107 -15.97 -16.07 -4.27
N GLU A 108 -16.11 -15.92 -5.59
CA GLU A 108 -15.84 -16.99 -6.57
C GLU A 108 -14.39 -17.50 -6.43
N LEU A 109 -13.42 -16.58 -6.37
CA LEU A 109 -11.99 -16.91 -6.31
C LEU A 109 -11.57 -17.54 -4.98
N SER A 110 -12.10 -17.06 -3.86
CA SER A 110 -11.64 -17.43 -2.51
C SER A 110 -12.55 -18.43 -1.77
N GLY A 111 -13.79 -18.57 -2.21
CA GLY A 111 -14.82 -19.30 -1.45
C GLY A 111 -15.29 -18.59 -0.17
N LYS A 112 -14.70 -17.44 0.19
CA LYS A 112 -15.08 -16.65 1.37
C LYS A 112 -16.18 -15.66 1.01
N LYS A 113 -16.95 -15.22 2.01
CA LYS A 113 -18.08 -14.31 1.79
C LYS A 113 -17.85 -12.98 2.49
N PHE A 114 -18.18 -11.90 1.80
CA PHE A 114 -18.32 -10.59 2.39
C PHE A 114 -19.62 -10.51 3.19
N THR A 115 -19.58 -10.01 4.42
CA THR A 115 -20.77 -9.87 5.29
C THR A 115 -21.09 -8.43 5.66
N GLY A 116 -20.26 -7.47 5.23
CA GLY A 116 -20.44 -6.06 5.58
C GLY A 116 -20.08 -5.73 7.03
N LYS A 117 -19.36 -6.61 7.72
CA LYS A 117 -18.99 -6.37 9.11
C LYS A 117 -18.06 -5.17 9.23
N LEU A 118 -18.41 -4.25 10.12
CA LEU A 118 -17.64 -3.05 10.42
C LEU A 118 -16.93 -3.20 11.77
N SER A 119 -15.79 -2.53 11.90
CA SER A 119 -15.18 -2.35 13.22
C SER A 119 -16.10 -1.52 14.12
N LYS A 120 -16.06 -1.77 15.40
CA LYS A 120 -16.83 -0.98 16.39
C LYS A 120 -16.22 0.41 16.63
N THR A 121 -15.00 0.62 16.19
CA THR A 121 -14.26 1.89 16.33
C THR A 121 -13.75 2.34 14.97
N ASN A 122 -13.66 3.64 14.75
CA ASN A 122 -13.10 4.21 13.49
C ASN A 122 -11.61 3.90 13.31
N THR A 123 -10.92 3.63 14.40
CA THR A 123 -9.54 3.11 14.45
C THR A 123 -9.59 1.79 15.21
N PRO A 124 -9.91 0.67 14.51
CA PRO A 124 -9.85 -0.63 15.16
C PRO A 124 -8.42 -0.85 15.66
N ASP A 125 -8.29 -1.20 16.93
CA ASP A 125 -7.00 -1.66 17.39
C ASP A 125 -6.68 -3.00 16.72
N ALA A 126 -5.40 -3.24 16.47
CA ALA A 126 -4.94 -4.45 15.82
C ALA A 126 -5.40 -5.73 16.56
N ALA A 127 -5.64 -5.64 17.85
CA ALA A 127 -6.14 -6.74 18.68
C ALA A 127 -7.60 -7.05 18.37
N THR A 128 -8.44 -6.03 18.16
CA THR A 128 -9.86 -6.21 17.81
C THR A 128 -10.01 -6.79 16.41
N GLU A 129 -9.21 -6.34 15.44
CA GLU A 129 -9.23 -6.90 14.08
C GLU A 129 -8.69 -8.34 14.04
N ALA A 130 -7.56 -8.58 14.70
CA ALA A 130 -6.98 -9.91 14.79
C ALA A 130 -7.89 -10.93 15.47
N ALA A 131 -8.79 -10.42 16.31
CA ALA A 131 -9.74 -11.20 17.09
C ALA A 131 -10.91 -11.75 16.29
N ASP A 132 -11.20 -11.19 15.13
CA ASP A 132 -12.40 -11.47 14.36
C ASP A 132 -12.03 -11.87 12.91
N PRO A 133 -12.02 -13.17 12.62
CA PRO A 133 -11.68 -13.66 11.28
C PRO A 133 -12.60 -13.11 10.17
N GLN A 134 -13.90 -12.92 10.47
CA GLN A 134 -14.83 -12.38 9.49
C GLN A 134 -14.57 -10.91 9.22
N LEU A 135 -14.26 -10.13 10.24
CA LEU A 135 -13.89 -8.71 10.05
C LEU A 135 -12.64 -8.59 9.18
N ARG A 136 -11.61 -9.44 9.40
CA ARG A 136 -10.40 -9.47 8.56
C ARG A 136 -10.72 -9.84 7.11
N THR A 137 -11.62 -10.81 6.91
CA THR A 137 -12.11 -11.17 5.58
C THR A 137 -12.78 -9.97 4.91
N ASP A 138 -13.69 -9.30 5.60
CA ASP A 138 -14.42 -8.15 5.06
C ASP A 138 -13.48 -6.95 4.77
N ILE A 139 -12.47 -6.72 5.60
CA ILE A 139 -11.42 -5.73 5.34
C ILE A 139 -10.65 -6.09 4.05
N ALA A 140 -10.30 -7.36 3.87
CA ALA A 140 -9.59 -7.80 2.67
C ALA A 140 -10.42 -7.58 1.40
N PHE A 141 -11.71 -7.87 1.43
CA PHE A 141 -12.63 -7.59 0.32
C PHE A 141 -12.63 -6.10 -0.05
N ARG A 142 -12.76 -5.21 0.94
CA ARG A 142 -12.75 -3.75 0.73
C ARG A 142 -11.43 -3.27 0.15
N VAL A 143 -10.32 -3.69 0.75
CA VAL A 143 -8.97 -3.29 0.31
C VAL A 143 -8.71 -3.73 -1.12
N ILE A 144 -9.02 -4.97 -1.48
CA ILE A 144 -8.75 -5.50 -2.83
C ILE A 144 -9.63 -4.80 -3.86
N ALA A 145 -10.93 -4.62 -3.59
CA ALA A 145 -11.86 -3.97 -4.51
C ALA A 145 -11.47 -2.50 -4.77
N ASP A 146 -11.16 -1.75 -3.72
CA ASP A 146 -10.72 -0.36 -3.83
C ASP A 146 -9.39 -0.24 -4.60
N HIS A 147 -8.42 -1.08 -4.25
CA HIS A 147 -7.08 -1.01 -4.83
C HIS A 147 -7.06 -1.44 -6.30
N ILE A 148 -7.81 -2.46 -6.69
CA ILE A 148 -7.86 -2.87 -8.11
C ILE A 148 -8.52 -1.81 -8.98
N ARG A 149 -9.55 -1.12 -8.49
CA ARG A 149 -10.13 0.04 -9.19
C ARG A 149 -9.08 1.12 -9.41
N CYS A 150 -8.40 1.55 -8.34
CA CYS A 150 -7.34 2.55 -8.42
C CYS A 150 -6.24 2.13 -9.41
N LEU A 151 -5.74 0.91 -9.33
CA LEU A 151 -4.69 0.39 -10.21
C LEU A 151 -5.13 0.34 -11.67
N THR A 152 -6.34 -0.12 -11.93
CA THR A 152 -6.86 -0.23 -13.30
C THR A 152 -6.95 1.12 -13.97
N PHE A 153 -7.49 2.14 -13.31
CA PHE A 153 -7.55 3.50 -13.83
C PHE A 153 -6.16 4.11 -14.01
N ALA A 154 -5.33 4.08 -12.99
CA ALA A 154 -4.00 4.72 -13.03
C ALA A 154 -3.09 4.09 -14.10
N ILE A 155 -3.14 2.77 -14.29
CA ILE A 155 -2.36 2.10 -15.34
C ILE A 155 -2.96 2.40 -16.72
N THR A 156 -4.27 2.47 -16.86
CA THR A 156 -4.94 2.90 -18.09
C THR A 156 -4.49 4.30 -18.52
N ASP A 157 -4.30 5.21 -17.56
CA ASP A 157 -3.78 6.56 -17.76
C ASP A 157 -2.25 6.61 -17.98
N GLY A 158 -1.58 5.47 -18.08
CA GLY A 158 -0.17 5.35 -18.40
C GLY A 158 0.80 5.38 -17.22
N ALA A 159 0.30 5.31 -15.98
CA ALA A 159 1.17 5.15 -14.81
C ALA A 159 1.54 3.67 -14.62
N VAL A 160 2.84 3.35 -14.66
CA VAL A 160 3.33 1.97 -14.54
C VAL A 160 3.93 1.73 -13.14
N PRO A 161 3.63 0.60 -12.48
CA PRO A 161 4.29 0.23 -11.22
C PRO A 161 5.81 0.20 -11.37
N SER A 162 6.53 0.91 -10.50
CA SER A 162 7.99 1.04 -10.56
C SER A 162 8.61 1.21 -9.16
N ASN A 163 9.93 1.40 -9.10
CA ASN A 163 10.64 1.62 -7.83
C ASN A 163 10.67 3.10 -7.39
N GLU A 164 10.23 4.02 -8.25
CA GLU A 164 10.35 5.46 -8.01
C GLU A 164 9.08 6.23 -8.36
N GLY A 165 8.93 7.40 -7.76
CA GLY A 165 7.88 8.36 -8.08
C GLY A 165 6.46 7.78 -7.98
N ARG A 166 5.61 8.12 -8.93
CA ARG A 166 4.20 7.66 -8.98
C ARG A 166 4.08 6.14 -9.10
N GLY A 167 4.97 5.51 -9.85
CA GLY A 167 4.96 4.06 -10.03
C GLY A 167 5.26 3.30 -8.75
N TYR A 168 6.07 3.85 -7.83
CA TYR A 168 6.29 3.26 -6.51
C TYR A 168 4.99 3.21 -5.69
N VAL A 169 4.20 4.27 -5.74
CA VAL A 169 2.89 4.29 -5.03
C VAL A 169 1.97 3.21 -5.58
N LEU A 170 1.87 3.06 -6.91
CA LEU A 170 1.05 2.00 -7.52
C LEU A 170 1.55 0.60 -7.15
N ARG A 171 2.87 0.39 -7.20
CA ARG A 171 3.48 -0.88 -6.78
C ARG A 171 3.13 -1.22 -5.34
N ARG A 172 3.16 -0.24 -4.45
CA ARG A 172 2.81 -0.39 -3.04
C ARG A 172 1.33 -0.78 -2.85
N ILE A 173 0.42 -0.10 -3.56
CA ILE A 173 -1.02 -0.40 -3.55
C ILE A 173 -1.27 -1.83 -4.05
N LEU A 174 -0.64 -2.23 -5.17
CA LEU A 174 -0.73 -3.57 -5.73
C LEU A 174 -0.27 -4.63 -4.72
N ARG A 175 0.92 -4.46 -4.15
CA ARG A 175 1.49 -5.40 -3.17
C ARG A 175 0.63 -5.53 -1.92
N ARG A 176 0.02 -4.43 -1.49
CA ARG A 176 -0.94 -4.45 -0.38
C ARG A 176 -2.15 -5.32 -0.71
N ALA A 177 -2.76 -5.14 -1.88
CA ALA A 177 -3.89 -5.96 -2.31
C ALA A 177 -3.53 -7.46 -2.41
N VAL A 178 -2.38 -7.77 -3.02
CA VAL A 178 -1.88 -9.16 -3.11
C VAL A 178 -1.67 -9.77 -1.72
N ARG A 179 -1.09 -9.02 -0.78
CA ARG A 179 -0.92 -9.48 0.59
C ARG A 179 -2.25 -9.86 1.24
N PHE A 180 -3.26 -8.98 1.15
CA PHE A 180 -4.57 -9.27 1.71
C PHE A 180 -5.22 -10.50 1.07
N GLY A 181 -5.09 -10.66 -0.24
CA GLY A 181 -5.56 -11.86 -0.93
C GLY A 181 -4.89 -13.13 -0.42
N ARG A 182 -3.56 -13.11 -0.28
CA ARG A 182 -2.79 -14.26 0.22
C ARG A 182 -3.09 -14.58 1.68
N GLN A 183 -3.05 -13.59 2.58
CA GLN A 183 -3.13 -13.82 4.01
C GLN A 183 -4.54 -13.97 4.54
N GLN A 184 -5.51 -13.23 4.00
CA GLN A 184 -6.86 -13.20 4.54
C GLN A 184 -7.87 -13.99 3.70
N LEU A 185 -7.65 -14.04 2.38
CA LEU A 185 -8.52 -14.80 1.47
C LEU A 185 -7.90 -16.14 1.02
N GLU A 186 -6.67 -16.44 1.45
CA GLU A 186 -5.96 -17.71 1.17
C GLU A 186 -5.76 -17.99 -0.33
N LEU A 187 -5.71 -16.94 -1.15
CA LEU A 187 -5.52 -17.02 -2.59
C LEU A 187 -4.05 -17.34 -2.92
N LYS A 188 -3.74 -18.59 -3.24
CA LYS A 188 -2.36 -19.06 -3.48
C LYS A 188 -1.82 -18.68 -4.86
N GLN A 189 -2.67 -18.60 -5.85
CA GLN A 189 -2.32 -18.23 -7.23
C GLN A 189 -2.49 -16.74 -7.46
N PRO A 190 -1.85 -16.17 -8.48
CA PRO A 190 -2.12 -14.81 -8.92
C PRO A 190 -3.60 -14.65 -9.26
N PHE A 191 -4.24 -13.63 -8.74
CA PHE A 191 -5.69 -13.41 -8.83
C PHE A 191 -6.08 -11.98 -9.18
N LEU A 192 -5.22 -11.01 -8.82
CA LEU A 192 -5.57 -9.59 -8.90
C LEU A 192 -5.81 -9.14 -10.36
N HIS A 193 -5.07 -9.73 -11.30
CA HIS A 193 -5.25 -9.49 -12.73
C HIS A 193 -6.64 -9.88 -13.27
N GLU A 194 -7.28 -10.91 -12.68
CA GLU A 194 -8.63 -11.33 -13.05
C GLU A 194 -9.68 -10.30 -12.64
N MET A 195 -9.41 -9.52 -11.60
CA MET A 195 -10.31 -8.48 -11.12
C MET A 195 -10.39 -7.27 -12.08
N VAL A 196 -9.45 -7.12 -13.02
CA VAL A 196 -9.45 -6.02 -14.02
C VAL A 196 -10.72 -6.07 -14.86
N SER A 197 -11.18 -7.27 -15.27
CA SER A 197 -12.41 -7.42 -16.03
C SER A 197 -13.62 -6.86 -15.29
N VAL A 198 -13.68 -7.06 -13.97
CA VAL A 198 -14.78 -6.55 -13.13
C VAL A 198 -14.83 -5.02 -13.15
N VAL A 199 -13.66 -4.35 -13.10
CA VAL A 199 -13.58 -2.87 -13.22
C VAL A 199 -14.07 -2.42 -14.59
N VAL A 200 -13.62 -3.10 -15.65
CA VAL A 200 -13.99 -2.79 -17.04
C VAL A 200 -15.49 -2.98 -17.28
N ASP A 201 -16.05 -4.06 -16.78
CA ASP A 201 -17.49 -4.37 -16.95
C ASP A 201 -18.37 -3.39 -16.16
N SER A 202 -17.92 -3.00 -14.95
CA SER A 202 -18.69 -2.10 -14.09
C SER A 202 -18.60 -0.63 -14.51
N MET A 203 -17.46 -0.18 -15.02
CA MET A 203 -17.16 1.24 -15.23
C MET A 203 -16.83 1.60 -16.69
N GLY A 204 -16.58 0.63 -17.55
CA GLY A 204 -16.13 0.86 -18.93
C GLY A 204 -17.17 1.44 -19.86
N GLU A 205 -18.43 1.58 -19.47
CA GLU A 205 -19.42 2.35 -20.21
C GLU A 205 -19.18 3.86 -20.04
N ALA A 206 -18.97 4.28 -18.80
CA ALA A 206 -18.67 5.66 -18.46
C ALA A 206 -17.21 6.06 -18.82
N PHE A 207 -16.29 5.09 -18.82
CA PHE A 207 -14.87 5.27 -19.08
C PHE A 207 -14.38 4.31 -20.17
N PRO A 208 -14.65 4.60 -21.47
CA PRO A 208 -14.34 3.71 -22.59
C PRO A 208 -12.88 3.33 -22.76
N GLU A 209 -11.95 4.15 -22.24
CA GLU A 209 -10.50 3.90 -22.21
C GLU A 209 -10.13 2.63 -21.43
N LEU A 210 -10.91 2.26 -20.43
CA LEU A 210 -10.72 1.02 -19.67
C LEU A 210 -10.84 -0.21 -20.59
N LYS A 211 -11.84 -0.22 -21.49
CA LYS A 211 -12.05 -1.32 -22.44
C LYS A 211 -10.88 -1.46 -23.43
N LYS A 212 -10.29 -0.34 -23.88
CA LYS A 212 -9.19 -0.35 -24.83
C LYS A 212 -7.91 -0.94 -24.24
N ASN A 213 -7.67 -0.70 -22.96
CA ASN A 213 -6.42 -1.02 -22.30
C ASN A 213 -6.50 -2.24 -21.38
N ALA A 214 -7.67 -2.86 -21.23
CA ALA A 214 -7.96 -3.94 -20.28
C ALA A 214 -6.90 -5.06 -20.27
N LYS A 215 -6.55 -5.58 -21.44
CA LYS A 215 -5.56 -6.66 -21.58
C LYS A 215 -4.18 -6.23 -21.10
N HIS A 216 -3.71 -5.04 -21.50
CA HIS A 216 -2.42 -4.51 -21.10
C HIS A 216 -2.35 -4.29 -19.59
N VAL A 217 -3.41 -3.72 -18.99
CA VAL A 217 -3.50 -3.52 -17.53
C VAL A 217 -3.42 -4.86 -16.79
N ALA A 218 -4.19 -5.85 -17.23
CA ALA A 218 -4.17 -7.18 -16.62
C ALA A 218 -2.80 -7.85 -16.72
N GLU A 219 -2.11 -7.73 -17.86
CA GLU A 219 -0.75 -8.26 -18.06
C GLU A 219 0.27 -7.61 -17.12
N LEU A 220 0.23 -6.27 -16.95
CA LEU A 220 1.13 -5.56 -16.05
C LEU A 220 0.89 -5.94 -14.58
N ILE A 221 -0.38 -6.03 -14.17
CA ILE A 221 -0.73 -6.46 -12.82
C ILE A 221 -0.27 -7.90 -12.57
N LEU A 222 -0.50 -8.81 -13.51
CA LEU A 222 -0.05 -10.21 -13.40
C LEU A 222 1.46 -10.31 -13.25
N GLN A 223 2.23 -9.58 -14.08
CA GLN A 223 3.69 -9.59 -14.00
C GLN A 223 4.22 -9.11 -12.66
N GLU A 224 3.67 -8.02 -12.12
CA GLU A 224 4.07 -7.49 -10.82
C GLU A 224 3.64 -8.43 -9.68
N GLU A 225 2.44 -9.02 -9.76
CA GLU A 225 1.93 -9.98 -8.78
C GLU A 225 2.78 -11.25 -8.72
N VAL A 226 3.12 -11.83 -9.89
CA VAL A 226 4.01 -13.00 -9.99
C VAL A 226 5.41 -12.67 -9.46
N SER A 227 5.94 -11.51 -9.81
CA SER A 227 7.25 -11.06 -9.33
C SER A 227 7.27 -10.91 -7.80
N PHE A 228 6.25 -10.31 -7.24
CA PHE A 228 6.12 -10.14 -5.80
C PHE A 228 5.88 -11.48 -5.09
N GLY A 229 5.03 -12.35 -5.64
CA GLY A 229 4.74 -13.68 -5.10
C GLY A 229 5.98 -14.53 -4.87
N ARG A 230 7.00 -14.43 -5.74
CA ARG A 230 8.27 -15.16 -5.61
C ARG A 230 9.06 -14.80 -4.34
N THR A 231 8.90 -13.57 -3.86
CA THR A 231 9.63 -13.07 -2.68
C THR A 231 8.74 -13.00 -1.43
N LEU A 232 7.42 -13.06 -1.61
CA LEU A 232 6.44 -12.83 -0.56
C LEU A 232 6.58 -13.82 0.60
N ASP A 233 6.65 -15.13 0.30
CA ASP A 233 6.72 -16.17 1.34
C ASP A 233 8.03 -16.09 2.13
N LYS A 234 9.14 -15.82 1.42
CA LYS A 234 10.44 -15.58 2.08
C LYS A 234 10.42 -14.32 2.93
N GLY A 235 9.76 -13.25 2.45
CA GLY A 235 9.56 -12.01 3.18
C GLY A 235 8.73 -12.22 4.44
N PHE A 236 7.68 -13.01 4.39
CA PHE A 236 6.90 -13.35 5.58
C PHE A 236 7.71 -14.12 6.62
N ASN A 237 8.55 -15.07 6.19
CA ASN A 237 9.43 -15.78 7.10
C ASN A 237 10.43 -14.83 7.78
N LEU A 238 11.05 -13.95 7.02
CA LEU A 238 11.95 -12.93 7.58
C LEU A 238 11.21 -11.96 8.52
N TYR A 239 9.98 -11.58 8.18
CA TYR A 239 9.16 -10.76 9.06
C TYR A 239 8.88 -11.47 10.39
N ARG A 240 8.53 -12.75 10.38
CA ARG A 240 8.33 -13.56 11.59
C ARG A 240 9.59 -13.68 12.45
N GLU A 241 10.75 -13.81 11.81
CA GLU A 241 12.03 -13.76 12.53
C GLU A 241 12.26 -12.40 13.20
N ALA A 242 11.99 -11.29 12.49
CA ALA A 242 12.10 -9.94 13.02
C ALA A 242 11.11 -9.69 14.18
N GLU A 243 9.89 -10.17 14.04
CA GLU A 243 8.86 -10.16 15.08
C GLU A 243 9.34 -10.91 16.32
N THR A 244 9.85 -12.12 16.17
CA THR A 244 10.42 -12.93 17.27
C THR A 244 11.50 -12.18 18.00
N LYS A 245 12.48 -11.61 17.26
CA LYS A 245 13.56 -10.80 17.83
C LYS A 245 13.04 -9.59 18.61
N GLY A 246 12.07 -8.86 18.07
CA GLY A 246 11.47 -7.70 18.70
C GLY A 246 10.76 -8.05 20.02
N ILE A 247 10.02 -9.14 20.05
CA ILE A 247 9.34 -9.64 21.26
C ILE A 247 10.35 -10.06 22.31
N VAL A 248 11.35 -10.85 21.94
CA VAL A 248 12.42 -11.30 22.83
C VAL A 248 13.18 -10.09 23.42
N ALA A 249 13.47 -9.09 22.58
CA ALA A 249 14.15 -7.87 23.04
C ALA A 249 13.30 -7.08 24.04
N ALA A 250 11.98 -7.03 23.86
CA ALA A 250 11.06 -6.39 24.79
C ALA A 250 11.02 -7.15 26.15
N ILE A 251 10.91 -8.48 26.12
CA ILE A 251 10.89 -9.30 27.35
C ILE A 251 12.19 -9.19 28.13
N LYS A 252 13.34 -9.18 27.44
CA LYS A 252 14.66 -9.02 28.09
C LYS A 252 14.86 -7.71 28.84
N LYS A 253 14.01 -6.70 28.61
CA LYS A 253 14.00 -5.45 29.36
C LYS A 253 13.29 -5.56 30.69
N VAL A 254 12.54 -6.64 30.94
CA VAL A 254 11.86 -6.90 32.19
C VAL A 254 12.83 -7.59 33.16
N PRO A 255 13.04 -7.06 34.37
CA PRO A 255 13.94 -7.69 35.34
C PRO A 255 13.51 -9.11 35.71
N ASN A 256 14.47 -9.95 36.03
CA ASN A 256 14.29 -11.31 36.53
C ASN A 256 13.53 -12.29 35.59
N LEU A 257 13.43 -11.98 34.30
CA LEU A 257 12.84 -12.90 33.33
C LEU A 257 13.93 -13.55 32.43
N GLN A 258 13.81 -14.86 32.24
CA GLN A 258 14.57 -15.61 31.26
C GLN A 258 13.67 -15.99 30.09
N VAL A 259 14.23 -15.91 28.89
CA VAL A 259 13.51 -16.19 27.63
C VAL A 259 14.18 -17.34 26.91
N THR A 260 13.41 -18.34 26.57
CA THR A 260 13.82 -19.43 25.66
C THR A 260 12.98 -19.41 24.42
N VAL A 261 13.61 -19.45 23.27
CA VAL A 261 12.93 -19.51 21.96
C VAL A 261 13.15 -20.88 21.37
N VAL A 262 12.05 -21.51 20.96
CA VAL A 262 12.04 -22.76 20.19
C VAL A 262 11.52 -22.40 18.80
N GLU A 263 12.38 -22.43 17.80
CA GLU A 263 11.99 -22.21 16.41
C GLU A 263 11.32 -23.48 15.88
N ASN A 264 10.14 -23.33 15.34
CA ASN A 264 9.40 -24.39 14.67
C ASN A 264 9.40 -24.11 13.17
N ARG A 265 9.83 -25.09 12.38
CA ARG A 265 9.71 -25.03 10.92
C ARG A 265 8.67 -26.06 10.50
N TYR A 266 7.67 -25.61 9.76
CA TYR A 266 6.60 -26.47 9.28
C TYR A 266 6.28 -26.17 7.81
N GLN A 267 5.79 -27.19 7.12
CA GLN A 267 5.35 -27.10 5.75
C GLN A 267 3.82 -27.13 5.72
N LEU A 268 3.22 -26.17 5.03
CA LEU A 268 1.77 -26.11 4.85
C LEU A 268 1.40 -26.83 3.55
N GLY A 269 0.83 -28.02 3.67
CA GLY A 269 0.40 -28.80 2.51
C GLY A 269 1.54 -29.14 1.56
N ASP A 270 1.32 -28.99 0.26
CA ASP A 270 2.29 -29.29 -0.82
C ASP A 270 3.23 -28.10 -1.14
N GLU A 271 3.28 -27.09 -0.30
CA GLU A 271 4.12 -25.92 -0.54
C GLU A 271 5.61 -26.25 -0.40
N SER A 272 6.44 -25.76 -1.34
CA SER A 272 7.90 -25.93 -1.29
C SER A 272 8.58 -25.04 -0.24
N THR A 273 7.85 -24.08 0.31
CA THR A 273 8.36 -23.08 1.26
C THR A 273 8.14 -23.53 2.69
N LEU A 274 9.22 -23.61 3.47
CA LEU A 274 9.15 -23.86 4.92
C LEU A 274 8.69 -22.57 5.62
N HIS A 275 7.61 -22.67 6.38
CA HIS A 275 7.14 -21.59 7.25
C HIS A 275 7.88 -21.60 8.57
N VAL A 276 8.26 -20.42 9.05
CA VAL A 276 8.94 -20.24 10.35
C VAL A 276 7.91 -19.82 11.38
N GLY A 277 7.74 -20.63 12.41
CA GLY A 277 7.04 -20.27 13.62
C GLY A 277 8.03 -20.26 14.79
N ALA A 278 7.68 -19.62 15.89
CA ALA A 278 8.50 -19.68 17.10
C ALA A 278 7.60 -19.76 18.33
N THR A 279 8.02 -20.58 19.27
CA THR A 279 7.48 -20.66 20.61
C THR A 279 8.41 -19.95 21.57
N ILE A 280 7.91 -18.93 22.25
CA ILE A 280 8.68 -18.18 23.25
C ILE A 280 8.18 -18.58 24.64
N ASN A 281 9.08 -19.16 25.45
CA ASN A 281 8.81 -19.47 26.83
C ASN A 281 9.49 -18.43 27.71
N VAL A 282 8.78 -17.91 28.70
CA VAL A 282 9.25 -16.93 29.69
C VAL A 282 9.19 -17.57 31.06
N ILE A 283 10.31 -17.54 31.75
CA ILE A 283 10.49 -18.13 33.08
C ILE A 283 10.95 -17.03 34.05
N ASP A 284 10.37 -16.99 35.23
CA ASP A 284 10.88 -16.16 36.32
C ASP A 284 12.20 -16.78 36.81
N ALA A 285 13.28 -16.01 36.70
CA ALA A 285 14.62 -16.48 37.05
C ALA A 285 14.79 -16.72 38.56
N THR A 286 13.90 -16.12 39.40
CA THR A 286 13.95 -16.24 40.86
C THR A 286 13.23 -17.48 41.36
N THR A 287 12.05 -17.76 40.78
CA THR A 287 11.19 -18.88 41.22
C THR A 287 11.34 -20.13 40.35
N GLY A 288 11.87 -19.98 39.13
CA GLY A 288 11.90 -21.07 38.14
C GLY A 288 10.53 -21.37 37.52
N GLU A 289 9.48 -20.62 37.87
CA GLU A 289 8.16 -20.84 37.37
C GLU A 289 7.99 -20.28 35.95
N LYS A 290 7.26 -21.00 35.11
CA LYS A 290 6.88 -20.58 33.75
C LYS A 290 5.78 -19.52 33.87
N THR A 291 6.13 -18.26 33.60
CA THR A 291 5.23 -17.12 33.74
C THR A 291 4.31 -16.96 32.54
N THR A 292 4.80 -17.23 31.35
CA THR A 292 4.01 -17.12 30.13
C THR A 292 4.61 -17.91 28.98
N HIS A 293 3.75 -18.18 28.00
CA HIS A 293 4.08 -18.93 26.80
C HIS A 293 3.46 -18.21 25.61
N PHE A 294 4.28 -17.96 24.58
CA PHE A 294 3.81 -17.34 23.35
C PHE A 294 4.05 -18.30 22.18
N ASP A 295 2.99 -18.63 21.50
CA ASP A 295 3.10 -19.24 20.19
C ASP A 295 2.95 -18.14 19.13
N LEU A 296 3.97 -17.96 18.29
CA LEU A 296 3.96 -16.97 17.22
C LEU A 296 3.24 -17.53 15.99
N GLY A 297 2.03 -18.03 16.21
CA GLY A 297 1.07 -18.31 15.17
C GLY A 297 0.35 -17.04 14.69
N ASP A 298 -0.73 -17.23 13.96
CA ASP A 298 -1.49 -16.10 13.38
C ASP A 298 -2.38 -15.36 14.41
N ASP A 299 -2.61 -15.93 15.60
CA ASP A 299 -3.40 -15.27 16.65
C ASP A 299 -2.54 -14.35 17.53
N VAL A 300 -2.84 -13.05 17.46
CA VAL A 300 -2.11 -11.98 18.14
C VAL A 300 -2.54 -11.79 19.59
N ARG A 301 -3.77 -12.17 19.95
CA ARG A 301 -4.36 -11.90 21.28
C ARG A 301 -3.62 -12.55 22.45
N PRO A 302 -3.32 -13.86 22.43
CA PRO A 302 -2.62 -14.48 23.54
C PRO A 302 -1.27 -13.83 23.81
N ARG A 303 -0.63 -13.34 22.78
CA ARG A 303 0.66 -12.65 22.82
C ARG A 303 0.59 -11.31 23.52
N GLN A 304 -0.36 -10.45 23.12
CA GLN A 304 -0.55 -9.13 23.75
C GLN A 304 -0.93 -9.27 25.23
N GLN A 305 -1.82 -10.21 25.55
CA GLN A 305 -2.19 -10.50 26.94
C GLN A 305 -0.98 -11.00 27.75
N GLY A 306 -0.15 -11.87 27.16
CA GLY A 306 1.04 -12.38 27.80
C GLY A 306 2.07 -11.28 28.07
N LEU A 307 2.35 -10.40 27.08
CA LEU A 307 3.24 -9.25 27.25
C LEU A 307 2.72 -8.28 28.31
N GLY A 308 1.41 -8.03 28.35
CA GLY A 308 0.78 -7.21 29.39
C GLY A 308 0.91 -7.80 30.79
N ARG A 309 0.79 -9.12 30.96
CA ARG A 309 0.96 -9.79 32.27
C ARG A 309 2.34 -9.62 32.88
N ILE A 310 3.38 -9.55 32.04
CA ILE A 310 4.78 -9.38 32.48
C ILE A 310 5.24 -7.93 32.39
N ASN A 311 4.35 -6.97 32.10
CA ASN A 311 4.66 -5.56 31.91
C ASN A 311 5.81 -5.31 30.92
N ALA A 312 5.90 -6.13 29.87
CA ALA A 312 6.91 -5.93 28.84
C ALA A 312 6.61 -4.65 28.04
N PRO A 313 7.62 -3.85 27.67
CA PRO A 313 7.41 -2.72 26.79
C PRO A 313 6.91 -3.20 25.41
N GLN A 314 6.29 -2.30 24.66
CA GLN A 314 5.81 -2.62 23.31
C GLN A 314 6.97 -3.13 22.44
N PRO A 315 6.85 -4.29 21.81
CA PRO A 315 7.89 -4.83 20.94
C PRO A 315 8.12 -3.94 19.72
N ASN A 316 9.36 -3.93 19.25
CA ASN A 316 9.76 -3.11 18.11
C ASN A 316 10.54 -3.95 17.09
N ILE A 317 10.23 -3.79 15.80
CA ILE A 317 11.03 -4.35 14.71
C ILE A 317 12.23 -3.43 14.49
N ALA A 318 13.43 -4.00 14.53
CA ALA A 318 14.66 -3.24 14.37
C ALA A 318 14.81 -2.70 12.93
N ALA A 319 15.43 -1.52 12.82
CA ALA A 319 15.71 -0.86 11.54
C ALA A 319 16.40 -1.77 10.52
N VAL A 320 17.36 -2.58 10.95
CA VAL A 320 18.13 -3.50 10.09
C VAL A 320 17.23 -4.58 9.50
N ASP A 321 16.31 -5.15 10.27
CA ASP A 321 15.38 -6.16 9.79
C ASP A 321 14.35 -5.53 8.83
N ALA A 322 13.84 -4.34 9.13
CA ALA A 322 12.94 -3.59 8.24
C ALA A 322 13.63 -3.20 6.92
N PHE A 323 14.90 -2.75 6.98
CA PHE A 323 15.70 -2.45 5.80
C PHE A 323 15.92 -3.70 4.93
N LYS A 324 16.25 -4.84 5.53
CA LYS A 324 16.43 -6.11 4.80
C LYS A 324 15.14 -6.57 4.14
N LEU A 325 14.00 -6.42 4.81
CA LEU A 325 12.68 -6.71 4.22
C LEU A 325 12.44 -5.88 2.98
N HIS A 326 12.78 -4.58 3.00
CA HIS A 326 12.60 -3.69 1.86
C HIS A 326 13.60 -3.98 0.75
N ASP A 327 14.89 -3.94 1.05
CA ASP A 327 15.98 -4.01 0.06
C ASP A 327 16.04 -5.37 -0.65
N THR A 328 15.90 -6.46 0.10
CA THR A 328 16.10 -7.82 -0.44
C THR A 328 14.81 -8.47 -0.92
N PHE A 329 13.70 -8.23 -0.25
CA PHE A 329 12.42 -8.92 -0.54
C PHE A 329 11.34 -8.00 -1.10
N GLY A 330 11.63 -6.71 -1.23
CA GLY A 330 10.72 -5.74 -1.81
C GLY A 330 9.46 -5.49 -0.97
N PHE A 331 9.57 -5.65 0.36
CA PHE A 331 8.52 -5.25 1.29
C PHE A 331 8.66 -3.75 1.55
N PRO A 332 7.76 -2.91 1.04
CA PRO A 332 7.79 -1.49 1.36
C PRO A 332 7.67 -1.27 2.88
N ILE A 333 8.29 -0.21 3.38
CA ILE A 333 8.33 0.06 4.83
C ILE A 333 6.94 0.18 5.45
N ASP A 334 6.01 0.81 4.75
CA ASP A 334 4.62 0.94 5.18
C ASP A 334 3.88 -0.40 5.28
N LEU A 335 4.25 -1.38 4.43
CA LEU A 335 3.73 -2.74 4.55
C LEU A 335 4.26 -3.40 5.84
N THR A 336 5.55 -3.23 6.12
CA THR A 336 6.17 -3.72 7.36
C THR A 336 5.57 -3.05 8.60
N GLU A 337 5.35 -1.72 8.55
CA GLU A 337 4.67 -0.97 9.61
C GLU A 337 3.25 -1.46 9.86
N GLN A 338 2.47 -1.61 8.80
CA GLN A 338 1.10 -2.09 8.92
C GLN A 338 1.05 -3.49 9.54
N MET A 339 1.93 -4.41 9.09
CA MET A 339 2.02 -5.75 9.66
C MET A 339 2.45 -5.70 11.14
N ALA A 340 3.33 -4.77 11.51
CA ALA A 340 3.74 -4.57 12.90
C ALA A 340 2.57 -4.06 13.75
N ILE A 341 1.84 -3.05 13.30
CA ILE A 341 0.65 -2.51 13.98
C ILE A 341 -0.40 -3.59 14.17
N GLU A 342 -0.72 -4.36 13.13
CA GLU A 342 -1.66 -5.49 13.20
C GLU A 342 -1.26 -6.52 14.26
N ARG A 343 0.01 -6.54 14.67
CA ARG A 343 0.58 -7.46 15.66
C ARG A 343 0.92 -6.77 17.00
N GLY A 344 0.48 -5.52 17.17
CA GLY A 344 0.70 -4.73 18.39
C GLY A 344 2.18 -4.33 18.61
N MET A 345 2.93 -4.18 17.53
CA MET A 345 4.33 -3.82 17.51
C MET A 345 4.55 -2.46 16.85
N THR A 346 5.74 -1.92 17.01
CA THR A 346 6.24 -0.74 16.27
C THR A 346 7.39 -1.13 15.36
N VAL A 347 7.84 -0.20 14.50
CA VAL A 347 9.02 -0.33 13.66
C VAL A 347 9.95 0.84 13.91
N ASP A 348 11.25 0.61 13.94
CA ASP A 348 12.25 1.68 14.01
C ASP A 348 12.41 2.38 12.65
N ILE A 349 11.47 3.30 12.38
CA ILE A 349 11.41 4.05 11.12
C ILE A 349 12.62 4.98 10.97
N ALA A 350 13.02 5.68 12.04
CA ALA A 350 14.13 6.62 11.98
C ALA A 350 15.46 5.91 11.64
N GLY A 351 15.71 4.76 12.26
CA GLY A 351 16.84 3.92 11.93
C GLY A 351 16.79 3.35 10.51
N TYR A 352 15.59 2.95 10.06
CA TYR A 352 15.37 2.48 8.69
C TYR A 352 15.69 3.58 7.66
N GLU A 353 15.19 4.79 7.83
CA GLU A 353 15.44 5.92 6.93
C GLU A 353 16.92 6.24 6.81
N LYS A 354 17.65 6.18 7.92
CA LYS A 354 19.10 6.34 7.94
C LYS A 354 19.80 5.26 7.10
N LEU A 355 19.43 3.99 7.27
CA LEU A 355 20.00 2.90 6.47
C LEU A 355 19.68 3.04 4.98
N MET A 356 18.48 3.51 4.65
CA MET A 356 18.08 3.78 3.26
C MET A 356 18.91 4.90 2.64
N GLU A 357 19.19 5.98 3.38
CA GLU A 357 20.03 7.08 2.87
C GLU A 357 21.50 6.63 2.71
N GLU A 358 22.03 5.88 3.67
CA GLU A 358 23.36 5.27 3.54
C GLU A 358 23.47 4.35 2.31
N ALA A 359 22.42 3.56 2.02
CA ALA A 359 22.38 2.71 0.83
C ALA A 359 22.33 3.53 -0.46
N ARG A 360 21.53 4.61 -0.49
CA ARG A 360 21.48 5.55 -1.62
C ARG A 360 22.81 6.25 -1.86
N GLU A 361 23.48 6.68 -0.80
CA GLU A 361 24.80 7.31 -0.89
C GLU A 361 25.86 6.33 -1.43
N LYS A 362 25.84 5.07 -0.95
CA LYS A 362 26.72 4.01 -1.49
C LYS A 362 26.44 3.74 -2.97
N ALA A 363 25.18 3.69 -3.37
CA ALA A 363 24.79 3.51 -4.77
C ALA A 363 25.25 4.70 -5.63
N ARG A 364 25.08 5.95 -5.14
CA ARG A 364 25.59 7.16 -5.80
C ARG A 364 27.12 7.20 -5.87
N ALA A 365 27.79 6.79 -4.81
CA ALA A 365 29.26 6.73 -4.77
C ALA A 365 29.81 5.62 -5.67
N GLY A 366 29.15 4.46 -5.70
CA GLY A 366 29.49 3.36 -6.62
C GLY A 366 29.23 3.68 -8.09
N GLY A 367 28.23 4.56 -8.39
CA GLY A 367 27.97 5.04 -9.75
C GLY A 367 28.95 6.08 -10.28
N LYS A 368 29.83 6.61 -9.44
CA LYS A 368 30.88 7.54 -9.86
C LYS A 368 32.18 6.87 -10.34
N GLY A 369 32.24 5.56 -10.30
CA GLY A 369 33.46 4.79 -10.59
C GLY A 369 33.31 3.68 -11.61
N GLY A 370 32.35 3.75 -12.50
CA GLY A 370 32.23 2.80 -13.59
C GLY A 370 31.18 3.24 -14.59
N ASP A 371 31.60 3.82 -15.70
CA ASP A 371 30.86 3.67 -16.93
C ASP A 371 30.58 2.17 -17.05
N SER A 372 29.34 1.76 -16.74
CA SER A 372 28.95 0.38 -16.99
C SER A 372 28.95 0.22 -18.52
N PRO A 373 29.88 -0.53 -19.10
CA PRO A 373 30.06 -0.55 -20.56
C PRO A 373 28.85 -1.12 -21.29
N LEU A 374 27.87 -1.62 -20.56
CA LEU A 374 26.66 -2.27 -21.08
C LEU A 374 25.52 -1.30 -21.43
N TYR A 375 25.52 -0.05 -20.90
CA TYR A 375 24.38 0.86 -21.09
C TYR A 375 24.72 2.20 -21.76
N THR A 376 26.00 2.52 -21.88
CA THR A 376 26.45 3.74 -22.56
C THR A 376 27.42 3.42 -23.67
N LEU A 377 27.04 3.72 -24.89
CA LEU A 377 27.96 3.58 -26.03
C LEU A 377 29.12 4.56 -25.84
N PRO A 378 30.37 4.11 -25.97
CA PRO A 378 31.52 5.02 -25.92
C PRO A 378 31.49 6.03 -27.09
N PRO A 379 32.10 7.21 -26.91
CA PRO A 379 32.09 8.26 -27.95
C PRO A 379 32.54 7.78 -29.33
N VAL A 380 33.46 6.85 -29.38
CA VAL A 380 33.96 6.21 -30.61
C VAL A 380 32.88 5.41 -31.34
N ALA A 381 32.03 4.69 -30.61
CA ALA A 381 30.91 3.95 -31.17
C ALA A 381 29.83 4.90 -31.72
N ILE A 382 29.52 5.96 -30.95
CA ILE A 382 28.58 7.01 -31.35
C ILE A 382 29.05 7.69 -32.63
N ALA A 383 30.35 8.07 -32.73
CA ALA A 383 30.94 8.65 -33.93
C ALA A 383 30.90 7.69 -35.12
N GLY A 384 31.09 6.38 -34.90
CA GLY A 384 30.94 5.34 -35.91
C GLY A 384 29.52 5.26 -36.46
N LEU A 385 28.51 5.27 -35.60
CA LEU A 385 27.09 5.27 -35.96
C LEU A 385 26.73 6.55 -36.76
N GLN A 386 27.21 7.71 -36.34
CA GLN A 386 26.97 8.97 -37.03
C GLN A 386 27.60 8.96 -38.46
N LYS A 387 28.81 8.41 -38.62
CA LYS A 387 29.45 8.24 -39.92
C LYS A 387 28.69 7.28 -40.83
N SER A 388 28.04 6.26 -40.30
CA SER A 388 27.17 5.34 -41.05
C SER A 388 25.80 5.92 -41.39
N GLY A 389 25.52 7.17 -41.02
CA GLY A 389 24.25 7.85 -41.31
C GLY A 389 23.13 7.54 -40.30
N ALA A 390 23.44 6.90 -39.18
CA ALA A 390 22.46 6.69 -38.14
C ALA A 390 22.01 8.02 -37.52
N LYS A 391 20.70 8.21 -37.43
CA LYS A 391 20.11 9.38 -36.77
C LYS A 391 20.08 9.17 -35.27
N PRO A 392 19.99 10.24 -34.45
CA PRO A 392 19.73 10.11 -33.02
C PRO A 392 18.47 9.29 -32.77
N THR A 393 18.45 8.56 -31.65
CA THR A 393 17.30 7.73 -31.26
C THR A 393 16.03 8.59 -31.15
N ASP A 394 15.00 8.22 -31.89
CA ASP A 394 13.65 8.75 -31.71
C ASP A 394 12.92 7.88 -30.68
N ASP A 395 12.74 8.40 -29.49
CA ASP A 395 12.07 7.71 -28.40
C ASP A 395 10.59 8.11 -28.24
N SER A 396 10.05 8.86 -29.22
CA SER A 396 8.65 9.32 -29.20
C SER A 396 7.64 8.16 -29.12
N HIS A 397 8.05 6.99 -29.58
CA HIS A 397 7.23 5.77 -29.54
C HIS A 397 7.18 5.06 -28.17
N LYS A 398 8.06 5.40 -27.22
CA LYS A 398 8.10 4.73 -25.90
C LYS A 398 6.81 4.91 -25.08
N PHE A 399 6.00 5.91 -25.41
CA PHE A 399 4.73 6.18 -24.78
C PHE A 399 3.51 5.68 -25.58
N LYS A 400 3.75 5.05 -26.75
CA LYS A 400 2.71 4.46 -27.59
C LYS A 400 2.64 2.97 -27.34
N LEU A 401 1.45 2.42 -27.22
CA LEU A 401 1.21 0.99 -27.00
C LEU A 401 1.24 0.14 -28.29
N GLU A 402 1.59 0.75 -29.41
CA GLU A 402 1.63 0.07 -30.70
C GLU A 402 3.01 -0.58 -30.92
N PRO A 403 3.05 -1.79 -31.49
CA PRO A 403 4.31 -2.42 -31.89
C PRO A 403 5.06 -1.55 -32.89
N VAL A 404 6.33 -1.32 -32.64
CA VAL A 404 7.19 -0.56 -33.53
C VAL A 404 8.18 -1.51 -34.21
N THR A 405 8.19 -1.48 -35.54
CA THR A 405 9.25 -2.17 -36.32
C THR A 405 10.50 -1.33 -36.32
N ALA A 406 11.59 -1.87 -35.80
CA ALA A 406 12.88 -1.21 -35.78
C ALA A 406 13.94 -2.05 -36.50
N LYS A 407 14.93 -1.36 -37.09
CA LYS A 407 16.09 -2.00 -37.72
C LYS A 407 17.30 -1.83 -36.81
N VAL A 408 17.99 -2.91 -36.52
CA VAL A 408 19.29 -2.85 -35.84
C VAL A 408 20.30 -2.24 -36.83
N VAL A 409 20.90 -1.10 -36.49
CA VAL A 409 21.85 -0.38 -37.34
C VAL A 409 23.31 -0.65 -36.95
N GLY A 410 23.55 -1.27 -35.81
CA GLY A 410 24.87 -1.68 -35.36
C GLY A 410 24.82 -2.30 -33.98
N ILE A 411 25.78 -3.14 -33.66
CA ILE A 411 25.94 -3.79 -32.35
C ILE A 411 27.36 -3.46 -31.85
N TRP A 412 27.44 -2.91 -30.64
CA TRP A 412 28.71 -2.70 -29.95
C TRP A 412 29.10 -3.98 -29.18
N ASN A 413 30.22 -4.60 -29.54
CA ASN A 413 30.68 -5.85 -28.89
C ASN A 413 31.60 -5.63 -27.70
N GLY A 414 31.78 -4.38 -27.25
CA GLY A 414 32.69 -3.99 -26.18
C GLY A 414 34.01 -3.39 -26.67
N SER A 415 34.37 -3.58 -27.92
CA SER A 415 35.61 -3.05 -28.54
C SER A 415 35.36 -2.34 -29.85
N GLU A 416 34.44 -2.81 -30.69
CA GLU A 416 34.15 -2.25 -32.01
C GLU A 416 32.64 -2.31 -32.33
N LEU A 417 32.26 -1.47 -33.31
CA LEU A 417 30.89 -1.46 -33.83
C LEU A 417 30.79 -2.46 -34.99
N VAL A 418 30.02 -3.53 -34.76
CA VAL A 418 29.74 -4.55 -35.77
C VAL A 418 28.44 -4.17 -36.50
N GLN A 419 28.48 -4.13 -37.83
CA GLN A 419 27.29 -3.96 -38.66
C GLN A 419 26.58 -5.31 -38.81
N SER A 420 25.24 -5.29 -38.69
CA SER A 420 24.41 -6.51 -38.85
C SER A 420 24.32 -6.90 -40.33
#